data_810af9fb47c7a3f27ea8d7b571b2922b
#
_entry.id   810af9fb47c7a3f27ea8d7b571b2922b
#
_cell.length_a   1.000
_cell.length_b   1.000
_cell.length_c   1.000
_cell.angle_alpha   90.00
_cell.angle_beta   90.00
_cell.angle_gamma   90.00
#
_symmetry.space_group_name_H-M   'P 1'
#
loop_
_entity.id
_entity.type
_entity.pdbx_description
1 polymer ?
#
loop_
_entity_poly.entity_id
_entity_poly.type
_entity_poly.pdbx_seq_one_letter_code
_entity_poly.pdbx_strand_id
1 'polypeptide(L)'
;MAITHHVPYPKLEDYSKKYAEHFQFERKNGILQARMHTLGGPVKWSFEMHQAMAEAWTDIGHDPENEVIILTSTDPYWVGDFDMESFQQAEDDPDKNVIFDYVWHDARRVVDNWLNDIEVPTIGAINGPGLHWENAIMSDITLCAPDFVLRDDHFGDATVPGDAQGLIIQAICGLKRGNYMMFMVNSVDAKTCLDWGLVNEIVPREKLLPRAWEIAEQIMKQPRMIRRLTHEITVRPWKRIMQDDFHLQIGLENFGNQITQMHHHFDDIKSKWTDAEKK
;
A
#
# COMPACT_ATOMS: atom_id res chain seq x y z
N MET A 1 23.86 -23.66 -30.56
CA MET A 1 22.54 -24.14 -30.12
C MET A 1 21.68 -22.92 -29.87
N ALA A 2 20.44 -22.91 -30.37
CA ALA A 2 19.49 -21.84 -30.03
C ALA A 2 18.98 -22.04 -28.59
N ILE A 3 18.72 -20.92 -27.88
CA ILE A 3 18.04 -20.96 -26.59
C ILE A 3 16.59 -21.36 -26.86
N THR A 4 16.13 -22.45 -26.28
CA THR A 4 14.80 -23.02 -26.55
C THR A 4 13.81 -22.87 -25.39
N HIS A 5 14.25 -22.30 -24.26
CA HIS A 5 13.40 -22.15 -23.08
C HIS A 5 13.40 -20.69 -22.59
N HIS A 6 12.20 -20.15 -22.39
CA HIS A 6 12.01 -18.90 -21.66
C HIS A 6 12.08 -19.15 -20.15
N VAL A 7 12.46 -18.11 -19.39
CA VAL A 7 12.30 -18.14 -17.93
C VAL A 7 10.81 -18.22 -17.63
N PRO A 8 10.36 -19.14 -16.75
CA PRO A 8 8.95 -19.24 -16.40
C PRO A 8 8.45 -17.95 -15.74
N TYR A 9 7.24 -17.54 -16.11
CA TYR A 9 6.55 -16.46 -15.42
C TYR A 9 6.04 -16.94 -14.05
N PRO A 10 5.90 -16.04 -13.06
CA PRO A 10 5.18 -16.32 -11.82
C PRO A 10 3.77 -16.80 -12.11
N LYS A 11 3.24 -17.68 -11.25
CA LYS A 11 1.88 -18.20 -11.37
C LYS A 11 1.12 -18.02 -10.07
N LEU A 12 -0.17 -17.73 -10.17
CA LEU A 12 -1.05 -17.57 -9.02
C LEU A 12 -0.92 -18.69 -7.98
N GLU A 13 -0.87 -19.96 -8.44
CA GLU A 13 -0.74 -21.12 -7.56
C GLU A 13 0.56 -21.17 -6.76
N ASP A 14 1.63 -20.57 -7.25
CA ASP A 14 2.94 -20.53 -6.61
C ASP A 14 3.01 -19.37 -5.62
N TYR A 15 2.71 -18.14 -6.07
CA TYR A 15 2.78 -16.98 -5.19
C TYR A 15 1.65 -16.94 -4.15
N SER A 16 0.49 -17.58 -4.39
CA SER A 16 -0.53 -17.77 -3.36
C SER A 16 -0.04 -18.61 -2.18
N LYS A 17 0.83 -19.57 -2.42
CA LYS A 17 1.46 -20.37 -1.34
C LYS A 17 2.59 -19.60 -0.69
N LYS A 18 3.41 -18.90 -1.50
CA LYS A 18 4.57 -18.12 -1.04
C LYS A 18 4.16 -17.04 -0.03
N TYR A 19 3.02 -16.39 -0.27
CA TYR A 19 2.52 -15.28 0.57
C TYR A 19 1.29 -15.63 1.41
N ALA A 20 1.02 -16.91 1.65
CA ALA A 20 -0.21 -17.37 2.31
C ALA A 20 -0.44 -16.83 3.73
N GLU A 21 0.58 -16.33 4.41
CA GLU A 21 0.49 -15.73 5.74
C GLU A 21 0.08 -14.24 5.69
N HIS A 22 0.25 -13.60 4.52
CA HIS A 22 0.09 -12.16 4.33
C HIS A 22 -0.98 -11.78 3.31
N PHE A 23 -1.25 -12.66 2.33
CA PHE A 23 -2.19 -12.41 1.25
C PHE A 23 -3.11 -13.59 0.97
N GLN A 24 -4.39 -13.29 0.79
CA GLN A 24 -5.35 -14.16 0.16
C GLN A 24 -5.64 -13.64 -1.25
N PHE A 25 -5.41 -14.48 -2.24
CA PHE A 25 -5.65 -14.15 -3.65
C PHE A 25 -6.88 -14.86 -4.20
N GLU A 26 -7.66 -14.12 -5.01
CA GLU A 26 -8.74 -14.66 -5.82
C GLU A 26 -8.61 -14.12 -7.23
N ARG A 27 -8.58 -14.99 -8.25
CA ARG A 27 -8.54 -14.55 -9.65
C ARG A 27 -9.71 -15.13 -10.44
N LYS A 28 -10.41 -14.24 -11.16
CA LYS A 28 -11.49 -14.60 -12.06
C LYS A 28 -11.38 -13.77 -13.33
N ASN A 29 -11.32 -14.46 -14.49
CA ASN A 29 -11.27 -13.81 -15.80
C ASN A 29 -10.16 -12.75 -15.95
N GLY A 30 -8.98 -12.97 -15.34
CA GLY A 30 -7.87 -12.04 -15.37
C GLY A 30 -7.94 -10.90 -14.33
N ILE A 31 -9.03 -10.76 -13.59
CA ILE A 31 -9.12 -9.83 -12.47
C ILE A 31 -8.58 -10.55 -11.22
N LEU A 32 -7.50 -10.03 -10.65
CA LEU A 32 -6.89 -10.51 -9.43
C LEU A 32 -7.30 -9.64 -8.25
N GLN A 33 -7.94 -10.22 -7.25
CA GLN A 33 -8.11 -9.60 -5.93
C GLN A 33 -6.97 -10.04 -5.03
N ALA A 34 -6.19 -9.09 -4.52
CA ALA A 34 -5.18 -9.27 -3.49
C ALA A 34 -5.71 -8.71 -2.17
N ARG A 35 -6.03 -9.58 -1.22
CA ARG A 35 -6.50 -9.20 0.11
C ARG A 35 -5.38 -9.38 1.11
N MET A 36 -4.95 -8.29 1.73
CA MET A 36 -3.97 -8.30 2.80
C MET A 36 -4.57 -8.87 4.10
N HIS A 37 -3.77 -9.64 4.82
CA HIS A 37 -4.11 -10.16 6.14
C HIS A 37 -2.85 -10.54 6.92
N THR A 38 -2.98 -10.78 8.22
CA THR A 38 -1.97 -11.44 9.03
C THR A 38 -2.56 -12.72 9.57
N LEU A 39 -2.07 -13.87 9.07
CA LEU A 39 -2.53 -15.22 9.45
C LEU A 39 -4.07 -15.39 9.37
N GLY A 40 -4.71 -14.78 8.36
CA GLY A 40 -6.15 -14.82 8.13
C GLY A 40 -6.99 -13.79 8.90
N GLY A 41 -6.38 -13.02 9.80
CA GLY A 41 -7.01 -11.92 10.53
C GLY A 41 -6.71 -10.54 9.96
N PRO A 42 -7.16 -9.46 10.63
CA PRO A 42 -6.79 -8.09 10.27
C PRO A 42 -5.27 -7.91 10.21
N VAL A 43 -4.83 -7.04 9.30
CA VAL A 43 -3.40 -6.79 9.09
C VAL A 43 -2.77 -6.20 10.34
N LYS A 44 -1.67 -6.81 10.78
CA LYS A 44 -0.68 -6.22 11.67
C LYS A 44 0.54 -5.86 10.85
N TRP A 45 0.96 -4.62 10.92
CA TRP A 45 2.14 -4.16 10.20
C TRP A 45 3.41 -4.74 10.81
N SER A 46 4.25 -5.33 9.98
CA SER A 46 5.48 -6.01 10.38
C SER A 46 6.54 -5.89 9.28
N PHE A 47 7.79 -6.22 9.59
CA PHE A 47 8.83 -6.30 8.57
C PHE A 47 8.58 -7.41 7.56
N GLU A 48 7.98 -8.53 7.99
CA GLU A 48 7.57 -9.61 7.09
C GLU A 48 6.47 -9.15 6.13
N MET A 49 5.53 -8.29 6.59
CA MET A 49 4.50 -7.71 5.72
C MET A 49 5.11 -6.76 4.71
N HIS A 50 6.08 -5.91 5.11
CA HIS A 50 6.86 -5.08 4.17
C HIS A 50 7.49 -5.92 3.06
N GLN A 51 8.22 -6.97 3.45
CA GLN A 51 8.88 -7.87 2.50
C GLN A 51 7.86 -8.59 1.62
N ALA A 52 6.80 -9.12 2.21
CA ALA A 52 5.75 -9.83 1.46
C ALA A 52 5.08 -8.93 0.42
N MET A 53 4.79 -7.67 0.76
CA MET A 53 4.23 -6.71 -0.20
C MET A 53 5.22 -6.42 -1.33
N ALA A 54 6.47 -6.09 -1.01
CA ALA A 54 7.50 -5.79 -2.00
C ALA A 54 7.68 -6.93 -3.02
N GLU A 55 7.79 -8.16 -2.52
CA GLU A 55 7.95 -9.35 -3.36
C GLU A 55 6.67 -9.72 -4.13
N ALA A 56 5.49 -9.59 -3.48
CA ALA A 56 4.22 -9.91 -4.11
C ALA A 56 3.92 -9.00 -5.30
N TRP A 57 4.25 -7.70 -5.23
CA TRP A 57 4.04 -6.80 -6.36
C TRP A 57 4.82 -7.21 -7.59
N THR A 58 6.05 -7.70 -7.41
CA THR A 58 6.87 -8.24 -8.50
C THR A 58 6.25 -9.51 -9.08
N ASP A 59 5.88 -10.49 -8.27
CA ASP A 59 5.28 -11.74 -8.75
C ASP A 59 3.91 -11.49 -9.44
N ILE A 60 3.07 -10.62 -8.86
CA ILE A 60 1.77 -10.23 -9.42
C ILE A 60 1.91 -9.48 -10.74
N GLY A 61 2.85 -8.54 -10.80
CA GLY A 61 3.10 -7.72 -11.99
C GLY A 61 3.64 -8.54 -13.16
N HIS A 62 4.47 -9.53 -12.88
CA HIS A 62 5.06 -10.41 -13.88
C HIS A 62 4.18 -11.60 -14.27
N ASP A 63 3.05 -11.86 -13.60
CA ASP A 63 2.08 -12.89 -14.02
C ASP A 63 1.25 -12.38 -15.21
N PRO A 64 1.44 -12.92 -16.43
CA PRO A 64 0.78 -12.43 -17.63
C PRO A 64 -0.74 -12.67 -17.67
N GLU A 65 -1.26 -13.47 -16.74
CA GLU A 65 -2.70 -13.75 -16.63
C GLU A 65 -3.43 -12.68 -15.80
N ASN A 66 -2.71 -11.79 -15.12
CA ASN A 66 -3.30 -10.66 -14.43
C ASN A 66 -3.57 -9.52 -15.42
N GLU A 67 -4.81 -9.02 -15.43
CA GLU A 67 -5.30 -8.00 -16.36
C GLU A 67 -5.87 -6.76 -15.65
N VAL A 68 -6.34 -6.91 -14.41
CA VAL A 68 -6.74 -5.85 -13.47
C VAL A 68 -6.44 -6.34 -12.07
N ILE A 69 -5.94 -5.48 -11.19
CA ILE A 69 -5.68 -5.82 -9.79
C ILE A 69 -6.60 -5.02 -8.88
N ILE A 70 -7.23 -5.70 -7.93
CA ILE A 70 -7.96 -5.11 -6.81
C ILE A 70 -7.16 -5.37 -5.54
N LEU A 71 -6.68 -4.30 -4.90
CA LEU A 71 -6.01 -4.35 -3.60
C LEU A 71 -7.00 -4.00 -2.51
N THR A 72 -7.12 -4.86 -1.51
CA THR A 72 -7.97 -4.65 -0.32
C THR A 72 -7.33 -5.26 0.92
N SER A 73 -7.97 -5.09 2.08
CA SER A 73 -7.51 -5.65 3.35
C SER A 73 -8.61 -6.46 4.04
N THR A 74 -8.28 -7.05 5.19
CA THR A 74 -9.21 -7.82 6.01
C THR A 74 -9.87 -6.93 7.05
N ASP A 75 -11.21 -6.99 7.12
CA ASP A 75 -12.02 -6.20 8.04
C ASP A 75 -11.57 -6.35 9.52
N PRO A 76 -11.77 -5.31 10.33
CA PRO A 76 -12.47 -4.05 10.05
C PRO A 76 -11.53 -2.90 9.63
N TYR A 77 -10.21 -3.13 9.56
CA TYR A 77 -9.20 -2.10 9.31
C TYR A 77 -8.51 -2.29 7.97
N TRP A 78 -7.91 -1.22 7.44
CA TRP A 78 -6.95 -1.33 6.34
C TRP A 78 -5.64 -1.93 6.84
N VAL A 79 -4.92 -1.22 7.69
CA VAL A 79 -3.81 -1.70 8.52
C VAL A 79 -4.04 -1.13 9.92
N GLY A 80 -4.51 -1.95 10.85
CA GLY A 80 -5.06 -1.47 12.12
C GLY A 80 -4.15 -1.59 13.33
N ASP A 81 -3.02 -2.27 13.21
CA ASP A 81 -2.14 -2.59 14.33
C ASP A 81 -0.71 -2.82 13.86
N PHE A 82 0.25 -2.84 14.81
CA PHE A 82 1.64 -3.27 14.59
C PHE A 82 1.88 -4.65 15.19
N ASP A 83 2.78 -5.41 14.57
CA ASP A 83 3.31 -6.64 15.15
C ASP A 83 4.61 -6.33 15.92
N MET A 84 4.46 -5.99 17.19
CA MET A 84 5.60 -5.62 18.04
C MET A 84 6.58 -6.77 18.25
N GLU A 85 6.13 -8.02 18.17
CA GLU A 85 7.03 -9.18 18.28
C GLU A 85 7.94 -9.28 17.05
N SER A 86 7.43 -9.04 15.84
CA SER A 86 8.22 -8.98 14.62
C SER A 86 9.31 -7.90 14.70
N PHE A 87 8.96 -6.70 15.16
CA PHE A 87 9.93 -5.62 15.30
C PHE A 87 11.04 -5.97 16.28
N GLN A 88 10.68 -6.54 17.44
CA GLN A 88 11.67 -6.95 18.45
C GLN A 88 12.58 -8.08 17.94
N GLN A 89 12.03 -9.06 17.24
CA GLN A 89 12.83 -10.15 16.65
C GLN A 89 13.82 -9.63 15.61
N ALA A 90 13.41 -8.66 14.80
CA ALA A 90 14.29 -8.05 13.81
C ALA A 90 15.44 -7.24 14.47
N GLU A 91 15.15 -6.54 15.55
CA GLU A 91 16.16 -5.79 16.32
C GLU A 91 17.16 -6.73 17.01
N ASP A 92 16.71 -7.89 17.46
CA ASP A 92 17.53 -8.89 18.15
C ASP A 92 18.34 -9.77 17.18
N ASP A 93 18.10 -9.72 15.88
CA ASP A 93 18.82 -10.52 14.88
C ASP A 93 20.24 -9.94 14.63
N PRO A 94 21.31 -10.64 15.05
CA PRO A 94 22.68 -10.12 14.93
C PRO A 94 23.19 -10.09 13.48
N ASP A 95 22.54 -10.83 12.57
CA ASP A 95 22.93 -10.95 11.19
C ASP A 95 22.24 -9.93 10.26
N LYS A 96 21.35 -9.11 10.83
CA LYS A 96 20.56 -8.12 10.11
C LYS A 96 20.80 -6.71 10.61
N ASN A 97 20.72 -5.76 9.70
CA ASN A 97 20.62 -4.35 10.00
C ASN A 97 19.21 -3.89 9.70
N VAL A 98 18.43 -3.62 10.75
CA VAL A 98 17.00 -3.26 10.63
C VAL A 98 16.78 -2.11 9.64
N ILE A 99 17.60 -1.06 9.71
CA ILE A 99 17.47 0.11 8.83
C ILE A 99 17.74 -0.25 7.38
N PHE A 100 18.78 -1.04 7.10
CA PHE A 100 19.17 -1.35 5.74
C PHE A 100 18.34 -2.49 5.15
N ASP A 101 18.20 -3.61 5.89
CA ASP A 101 17.61 -4.83 5.35
C ASP A 101 16.07 -4.75 5.30
N TYR A 102 15.43 -4.10 6.28
CA TYR A 102 13.97 -4.03 6.35
C TYR A 102 13.41 -2.70 5.89
N VAL A 103 13.90 -1.56 6.42
CA VAL A 103 13.33 -0.27 6.08
C VAL A 103 13.82 0.20 4.70
N TRP A 104 15.13 0.32 4.48
CA TRP A 104 15.61 0.78 3.18
C TRP A 104 15.33 -0.21 2.04
N HIS A 105 15.63 -1.50 2.25
CA HIS A 105 15.49 -2.49 1.19
C HIS A 105 14.02 -2.82 0.91
N ASP A 106 13.24 -3.18 1.93
CA ASP A 106 11.88 -3.68 1.72
C ASP A 106 10.83 -2.56 1.64
N ALA A 107 10.81 -1.59 2.57
CA ALA A 107 9.81 -0.52 2.57
C ALA A 107 9.87 0.33 1.28
N ARG A 108 11.09 0.65 0.82
CA ARG A 108 11.24 1.33 -0.48
C ARG A 108 10.62 0.54 -1.63
N ARG A 109 10.81 -0.78 -1.66
CA ARG A 109 10.30 -1.65 -2.72
C ARG A 109 8.79 -1.84 -2.70
N VAL A 110 8.12 -1.62 -1.57
CA VAL A 110 6.65 -1.60 -1.50
C VAL A 110 6.07 -0.55 -2.46
N VAL A 111 6.69 0.61 -2.56
CA VAL A 111 6.28 1.68 -3.48
C VAL A 111 6.85 1.46 -4.88
N ASP A 112 8.17 1.21 -4.97
CA ASP A 112 8.86 1.06 -6.25
C ASP A 112 8.27 -0.07 -7.11
N ASN A 113 8.08 -1.26 -6.53
CA ASN A 113 7.60 -2.43 -7.26
C ASN A 113 6.11 -2.29 -7.61
N TRP A 114 5.29 -1.67 -6.73
CA TRP A 114 3.91 -1.34 -7.06
C TRP A 114 3.79 -0.49 -8.32
N LEU A 115 4.63 0.52 -8.44
CA LEU A 115 4.59 1.45 -9.58
C LEU A 115 5.29 0.91 -10.83
N ASN A 116 6.37 0.12 -10.68
CA ASN A 116 7.21 -0.24 -11.81
C ASN A 116 6.97 -1.65 -12.34
N ASP A 117 6.59 -2.60 -11.50
CA ASP A 117 6.40 -4.00 -11.89
C ASP A 117 4.96 -4.29 -12.33
N ILE A 118 3.97 -3.56 -11.75
CA ILE A 118 2.57 -3.72 -12.14
C ILE A 118 2.28 -2.92 -13.41
N GLU A 119 1.88 -3.61 -14.47
CA GLU A 119 1.62 -3.04 -15.81
C GLU A 119 0.14 -3.14 -16.22
N VAL A 120 -0.75 -3.30 -15.25
CA VAL A 120 -2.20 -3.45 -15.47
C VAL A 120 -2.97 -2.50 -14.57
N PRO A 121 -4.21 -2.09 -14.96
CA PRO A 121 -5.02 -1.22 -14.13
C PRO A 121 -5.19 -1.73 -12.71
N THR A 122 -5.14 -0.81 -11.74
CA THR A 122 -5.21 -1.08 -10.31
C THR A 122 -6.41 -0.39 -9.67
N ILE A 123 -7.03 -1.05 -8.71
CA ILE A 123 -8.16 -0.54 -7.92
C ILE A 123 -7.82 -0.73 -6.44
N GLY A 124 -7.70 0.36 -5.69
CA GLY A 124 -7.62 0.33 -4.24
C GLY A 124 -9.02 0.30 -3.63
N ALA A 125 -9.32 -0.70 -2.81
CA ALA A 125 -10.59 -0.85 -2.10
C ALA A 125 -10.32 -0.82 -0.59
N ILE A 126 -10.27 0.39 -0.01
CA ILE A 126 -9.89 0.63 1.39
C ILE A 126 -11.10 0.34 2.28
N ASN A 127 -11.05 -0.76 3.01
CA ASN A 127 -12.17 -1.31 3.76
C ASN A 127 -12.39 -0.69 5.16
N GLY A 128 -11.49 0.19 5.61
CA GLY A 128 -11.62 0.84 6.93
C GLY A 128 -10.43 1.73 7.26
N PRO A 129 -10.37 2.29 8.47
CA PRO A 129 -9.24 3.12 8.91
C PRO A 129 -7.96 2.30 8.98
N GLY A 130 -6.82 2.97 8.81
CA GLY A 130 -5.53 2.30 8.90
C GLY A 130 -4.37 3.12 8.39
N LEU A 131 -3.17 2.60 8.63
CA LEU A 131 -1.89 3.11 8.13
C LEU A 131 -1.57 2.50 6.76
N HIS A 132 -0.45 2.93 6.15
CA HIS A 132 0.12 2.32 4.94
C HIS A 132 -0.89 2.17 3.78
N TRP A 133 -1.56 3.26 3.48
CA TRP A 133 -2.56 3.37 2.42
C TRP A 133 -1.97 3.77 1.05
N GLU A 134 -0.66 3.92 0.94
CA GLU A 134 0.08 4.47 -0.20
C GLU A 134 -0.28 3.76 -1.50
N ASN A 135 -0.14 2.43 -1.54
CA ASN A 135 -0.43 1.65 -2.75
C ASN A 135 -1.90 1.77 -3.18
N ALA A 136 -2.82 1.82 -2.19
CA ALA A 136 -4.24 1.98 -2.50
C ALA A 136 -4.57 3.36 -3.08
N ILE A 137 -3.99 4.44 -2.52
CA ILE A 137 -4.21 5.81 -3.03
C ILE A 137 -3.51 6.03 -4.37
N MET A 138 -2.35 5.42 -4.60
CA MET A 138 -1.64 5.48 -5.89
C MET A 138 -2.25 4.57 -6.96
N SER A 139 -3.23 3.75 -6.64
CA SER A 139 -3.99 2.97 -7.63
C SER A 139 -4.68 3.88 -8.65
N ASP A 140 -4.98 3.37 -9.85
CA ASP A 140 -5.69 4.14 -10.89
C ASP A 140 -7.07 4.61 -10.41
N ILE A 141 -7.74 3.79 -9.61
CA ILE A 141 -9.05 4.10 -9.00
C ILE A 141 -9.00 3.70 -7.53
N THR A 142 -9.50 4.56 -6.65
CA THR A 142 -9.55 4.30 -5.21
C THR A 142 -10.96 4.44 -4.66
N LEU A 143 -11.43 3.40 -3.99
CA LEU A 143 -12.69 3.38 -3.26
C LEU A 143 -12.39 3.27 -1.76
N CYS A 144 -13.25 3.83 -0.90
CA CYS A 144 -13.11 3.61 0.53
C CYS A 144 -14.44 3.35 1.23
N ALA A 145 -14.38 2.70 2.39
CA ALA A 145 -15.52 2.58 3.30
C ALA A 145 -15.82 3.93 3.98
N PRO A 146 -17.07 4.16 4.46
CA PRO A 146 -17.46 5.44 5.06
C PRO A 146 -16.69 5.81 6.33
N ASP A 147 -16.16 4.81 7.04
CA ASP A 147 -15.36 4.97 8.25
C ASP A 147 -13.85 5.02 7.98
N PHE A 148 -13.44 5.13 6.73
CA PHE A 148 -12.03 5.34 6.38
C PHE A 148 -11.51 6.64 7.00
N VAL A 149 -10.37 6.55 7.65
CA VAL A 149 -9.61 7.68 8.18
C VAL A 149 -8.19 7.58 7.65
N LEU A 150 -7.80 8.59 6.87
CA LEU A 150 -6.44 8.74 6.42
C LEU A 150 -5.64 9.50 7.47
N ARG A 151 -4.51 8.94 7.86
CA ARG A 151 -3.60 9.52 8.84
C ARG A 151 -2.17 9.09 8.56
N ASP A 152 -1.23 9.95 8.89
CA ASP A 152 0.20 9.69 8.95
C ASP A 152 0.69 10.07 10.36
N ASP A 153 1.21 9.10 11.09
CA ASP A 153 1.62 9.29 12.50
C ASP A 153 3.13 9.53 12.66
N HIS A 154 3.94 9.39 11.61
CA HIS A 154 5.40 9.45 11.71
C HIS A 154 5.91 10.63 12.54
N PHE A 155 5.49 11.85 12.19
CA PHE A 155 5.96 13.05 12.90
C PHE A 155 5.52 13.07 14.37
N GLY A 156 4.33 12.56 14.67
CA GLY A 156 3.82 12.44 16.04
C GLY A 156 4.58 11.41 16.87
N ASP A 157 5.08 10.38 16.23
CA ASP A 157 5.86 9.29 16.82
C ASP A 157 7.39 9.55 16.73
N ALA A 158 7.78 10.82 16.55
CA ALA A 158 9.16 11.30 16.46
C ALA A 158 9.97 10.69 15.28
N THR A 159 9.27 10.23 14.25
CA THR A 159 9.84 9.69 13.01
C THR A 159 9.68 10.69 11.86
N VAL A 160 10.62 10.73 10.95
CA VAL A 160 10.49 11.54 9.73
C VAL A 160 9.48 10.88 8.80
N PRO A 161 8.44 11.60 8.29
CA PRO A 161 7.48 11.03 7.34
C PRO A 161 8.14 10.71 5.99
N GLY A 162 8.64 9.51 5.80
CA GLY A 162 9.44 9.11 4.64
C GLY A 162 8.76 8.10 3.70
N ASP A 163 7.66 7.48 4.11
CA ASP A 163 6.94 6.38 3.42
C ASP A 163 6.12 6.82 2.20
N ALA A 164 6.50 7.88 1.50
CA ALA A 164 5.77 8.47 0.37
C ALA A 164 4.42 9.13 0.73
N GLN A 165 3.87 8.96 1.93
CA GLN A 165 2.54 9.48 2.31
C GLN A 165 2.46 11.00 2.13
N GLY A 166 3.47 11.72 2.62
CA GLY A 166 3.58 13.16 2.46
C GLY A 166 3.60 13.60 0.99
N LEU A 167 4.33 12.90 0.13
CA LEU A 167 4.40 13.17 -1.31
C LEU A 167 3.04 12.98 -1.98
N ILE A 168 2.33 11.91 -1.63
CA ILE A 168 1.01 11.61 -2.19
C ILE A 168 0.02 12.73 -1.84
N ILE A 169 -0.02 13.15 -0.56
CA ILE A 169 -0.92 14.22 -0.13
C ILE A 169 -0.54 15.56 -0.78
N GLN A 170 0.76 15.88 -0.86
CA GLN A 170 1.22 17.09 -1.54
C GLN A 170 0.83 17.09 -3.01
N ALA A 171 0.97 15.96 -3.71
CA ALA A 171 0.66 15.83 -5.13
C ALA A 171 -0.84 16.01 -5.43
N ILE A 172 -1.71 15.44 -4.61
CA ILE A 172 -3.17 15.48 -4.81
C ILE A 172 -3.77 16.75 -4.20
N CYS A 173 -3.41 17.09 -2.96
CA CYS A 173 -4.07 18.15 -2.19
C CYS A 173 -3.32 19.48 -2.21
N GLY A 174 -2.11 19.51 -2.77
CA GLY A 174 -1.21 20.65 -2.81
C GLY A 174 -0.32 20.79 -1.58
N LEU A 175 0.83 21.46 -1.78
CA LEU A 175 1.91 21.54 -0.80
C LEU A 175 1.46 22.00 0.60
N LYS A 176 0.57 22.98 0.67
CA LYS A 176 0.17 23.54 1.98
C LYS A 176 -0.65 22.57 2.83
N ARG A 177 -1.56 21.83 2.21
CA ARG A 177 -2.34 20.79 2.92
C ARG A 177 -1.43 19.63 3.31
N GLY A 178 -0.59 19.14 2.40
CA GLY A 178 0.35 18.07 2.69
C GLY A 178 1.31 18.43 3.83
N ASN A 179 1.95 19.59 3.77
CA ASN A 179 2.85 20.05 4.84
C ASN A 179 2.13 20.19 6.19
N TYR A 180 0.91 20.73 6.18
CA TYR A 180 0.14 20.88 7.41
C TYR A 180 -0.22 19.51 8.01
N MET A 181 -0.62 18.56 7.19
CA MET A 181 -0.93 17.20 7.66
C MET A 181 0.30 16.51 8.25
N MET A 182 1.43 16.56 7.56
CA MET A 182 2.68 15.95 8.06
C MET A 182 3.09 16.48 9.44
N PHE A 183 3.05 17.81 9.64
CA PHE A 183 3.49 18.40 10.91
C PHE A 183 2.45 18.31 12.04
N MET A 184 1.16 18.32 11.71
CA MET A 184 0.10 18.37 12.71
C MET A 184 -0.54 17.02 12.98
N VAL A 185 -0.13 15.98 12.25
CA VAL A 185 -0.65 14.60 12.41
C VAL A 185 -2.18 14.58 12.39
N ASN A 186 -2.77 15.31 11.45
CA ASN A 186 -4.21 15.41 11.35
C ASN A 186 -4.82 14.19 10.65
N SER A 187 -5.89 13.69 11.24
CA SER A 187 -6.73 12.69 10.59
C SER A 187 -7.66 13.35 9.57
N VAL A 188 -7.88 12.68 8.44
CA VAL A 188 -8.79 13.09 7.37
C VAL A 188 -9.83 12.00 7.16
N ASP A 189 -11.11 12.35 7.34
CA ASP A 189 -12.21 11.41 7.14
C ASP A 189 -12.48 11.10 5.66
N ALA A 190 -13.25 10.05 5.40
CA ALA A 190 -13.59 9.59 4.06
C ALA A 190 -14.22 10.71 3.20
N LYS A 191 -15.10 11.53 3.78
CA LYS A 191 -15.74 12.63 3.06
C LYS A 191 -14.71 13.67 2.62
N THR A 192 -13.82 14.07 3.50
CA THR A 192 -12.75 15.01 3.18
C THR A 192 -11.77 14.42 2.17
N CYS A 193 -11.45 13.11 2.26
CA CYS A 193 -10.65 12.41 1.24
C CYS A 193 -11.31 12.48 -0.15
N LEU A 194 -12.63 12.30 -0.23
CA LEU A 194 -13.39 12.45 -1.47
C LEU A 194 -13.35 13.90 -1.98
N ASP A 195 -13.61 14.86 -1.11
CA ASP A 195 -13.64 16.30 -1.46
C ASP A 195 -12.25 16.80 -1.91
N TRP A 196 -11.17 16.19 -1.44
CA TRP A 196 -9.80 16.53 -1.81
C TRP A 196 -9.27 15.72 -3.00
N GLY A 197 -10.01 14.72 -3.48
CA GLY A 197 -9.63 13.87 -4.60
C GLY A 197 -8.67 12.74 -4.26
N LEU A 198 -8.53 12.38 -2.98
CA LEU A 198 -7.73 11.24 -2.53
C LEU A 198 -8.41 9.90 -2.83
N VAL A 199 -9.75 9.89 -2.88
CA VAL A 199 -10.55 8.73 -3.26
C VAL A 199 -11.61 9.13 -4.29
N ASN A 200 -12.07 8.16 -5.09
CA ASN A 200 -13.07 8.38 -6.16
C ASN A 200 -14.49 8.17 -5.68
N GLU A 201 -14.73 7.21 -4.79
CA GLU A 201 -16.07 6.88 -4.28
C GLU A 201 -15.99 6.48 -2.80
N ILE A 202 -17.02 6.85 -2.03
CA ILE A 202 -17.28 6.30 -0.69
C ILE A 202 -18.37 5.25 -0.86
N VAL A 203 -18.10 4.00 -0.48
CA VAL A 203 -18.98 2.86 -0.70
C VAL A 203 -19.22 2.12 0.61
N PRO A 204 -20.47 1.80 0.99
CA PRO A 204 -20.73 0.99 2.18
C PRO A 204 -19.86 -0.27 2.19
N ARG A 205 -19.32 -0.62 3.36
CA ARG A 205 -18.31 -1.69 3.51
C ARG A 205 -18.73 -2.99 2.83
N GLU A 206 -19.98 -3.42 3.03
CA GLU A 206 -20.53 -4.65 2.46
C GLU A 206 -20.68 -4.60 0.92
N LYS A 207 -20.62 -3.42 0.33
CA LYS A 207 -20.69 -3.20 -1.12
C LYS A 207 -19.34 -2.82 -1.73
N LEU A 208 -18.30 -2.59 -0.92
CA LEU A 208 -17.01 -2.08 -1.38
C LEU A 208 -16.35 -3.03 -2.40
N LEU A 209 -16.16 -4.30 -2.04
CA LEU A 209 -15.60 -5.28 -2.96
C LEU A 209 -16.49 -5.55 -4.17
N PRO A 210 -17.82 -5.78 -4.03
CA PRO A 210 -18.70 -5.87 -5.20
C PRO A 210 -18.52 -4.69 -6.16
N ARG A 211 -18.42 -3.44 -5.64
CA ARG A 211 -18.21 -2.26 -6.47
C ARG A 211 -16.85 -2.24 -7.17
N ALA A 212 -15.78 -2.63 -6.46
CA ALA A 212 -14.45 -2.76 -7.07
C ALA A 212 -14.43 -3.79 -8.21
N TRP A 213 -15.11 -4.92 -8.04
CA TRP A 213 -15.28 -5.94 -9.08
C TRP A 213 -16.09 -5.42 -10.27
N GLU A 214 -17.19 -4.68 -10.05
CA GLU A 214 -17.96 -4.04 -11.14
C GLU A 214 -17.09 -3.10 -11.99
N ILE A 215 -16.26 -2.29 -11.33
CA ILE A 215 -15.34 -1.36 -12.01
C ILE A 215 -14.28 -2.16 -12.79
N ALA A 216 -13.69 -3.20 -12.20
CA ALA A 216 -12.74 -4.06 -12.87
C ALA A 216 -13.36 -4.73 -14.11
N GLU A 217 -14.58 -5.27 -14.00
CA GLU A 217 -15.32 -5.85 -15.13
C GLU A 217 -15.64 -4.79 -16.21
N GLN A 218 -15.89 -3.55 -15.83
CA GLN A 218 -16.06 -2.44 -16.76
C GLN A 218 -14.76 -2.14 -17.53
N ILE A 219 -13.62 -2.11 -16.83
CA ILE A 219 -12.29 -1.94 -17.44
C ILE A 219 -12.00 -3.10 -18.39
N MET A 220 -12.33 -4.33 -18.02
CA MET A 220 -12.10 -5.54 -18.83
C MET A 220 -12.85 -5.55 -20.18
N LYS A 221 -13.87 -4.71 -20.37
CA LYS A 221 -14.55 -4.56 -21.67
C LYS A 221 -13.68 -3.95 -22.76
N GLN A 222 -12.60 -3.26 -22.37
CA GLN A 222 -11.67 -2.68 -23.34
C GLN A 222 -10.62 -3.71 -23.78
N PRO A 223 -10.05 -3.58 -24.99
CA PRO A 223 -8.99 -4.45 -25.46
C PRO A 223 -7.78 -4.44 -24.49
N ARG A 224 -7.13 -5.59 -24.38
CA ARG A 224 -5.98 -5.81 -23.45
C ARG A 224 -4.94 -4.69 -23.52
N MET A 225 -4.45 -4.37 -24.71
CA MET A 225 -3.39 -3.36 -24.87
C MET A 225 -3.86 -1.94 -24.53
N ILE A 226 -5.15 -1.64 -24.74
CA ILE A 226 -5.69 -0.33 -24.38
C ILE A 226 -5.69 -0.15 -22.86
N ARG A 227 -6.06 -1.19 -22.10
CA ARG A 227 -6.02 -1.16 -20.64
C ARG A 227 -4.60 -0.92 -20.13
N ARG A 228 -3.64 -1.73 -20.58
CA ARG A 228 -2.23 -1.64 -20.15
C ARG A 228 -1.60 -0.29 -20.51
N LEU A 229 -1.76 0.16 -21.74
CA LEU A 229 -1.19 1.44 -22.17
C LEU A 229 -1.90 2.65 -21.50
N THR A 230 -3.16 2.52 -21.14
CA THR A 230 -3.84 3.56 -20.35
C THR A 230 -3.29 3.61 -18.94
N HIS A 231 -3.06 2.45 -18.30
CA HIS A 231 -2.39 2.38 -16.99
C HIS A 231 -1.00 3.04 -17.02
N GLU A 232 -0.20 2.82 -18.05
CA GLU A 232 1.11 3.49 -18.19
C GLU A 232 1.02 5.02 -18.24
N ILE A 233 -0.09 5.56 -18.77
CA ILE A 233 -0.33 7.01 -18.75
C ILE A 233 -0.73 7.49 -17.36
N THR A 234 -1.63 6.78 -16.69
CA THR A 234 -2.20 7.18 -15.40
C THR A 234 -1.18 7.05 -14.26
N VAL A 235 -0.32 6.02 -14.28
CA VAL A 235 0.72 5.81 -13.26
C VAL A 235 1.95 6.71 -13.44
N ARG A 236 2.16 7.27 -14.65
CA ARG A 236 3.36 8.05 -14.96
C ARG A 236 3.60 9.27 -14.05
N PRO A 237 2.61 10.06 -13.62
CA PRO A 237 2.84 11.14 -12.66
C PRO A 237 3.44 10.62 -11.35
N TRP A 238 2.94 9.47 -10.84
CA TRP A 238 3.47 8.83 -9.65
C TRP A 238 4.92 8.38 -9.83
N LYS A 239 5.24 7.69 -10.93
CA LYS A 239 6.61 7.26 -11.25
C LYS A 239 7.59 8.45 -11.22
N ARG A 240 7.21 9.62 -11.72
CA ARG A 240 8.05 10.82 -11.68
C ARG A 240 8.26 11.33 -10.26
N ILE A 241 7.18 11.55 -9.52
CA ILE A 241 7.24 12.10 -8.16
C ILE A 241 8.06 11.17 -7.26
N MET A 242 7.82 9.87 -7.33
CA MET A 242 8.52 8.90 -6.49
C MET A 242 9.99 8.75 -6.91
N GLN A 243 10.31 8.78 -8.19
CA GLN A 243 11.69 8.75 -8.65
C GLN A 243 12.49 9.99 -8.20
N ASP A 244 11.87 11.17 -8.22
CA ASP A 244 12.55 12.42 -7.92
C ASP A 244 12.76 12.62 -6.41
N ASP A 245 11.77 12.25 -5.56
CA ASP A 245 11.76 12.66 -4.17
C ASP A 245 11.66 11.50 -3.15
N PHE A 246 11.08 10.35 -3.48
CA PHE A 246 10.77 9.30 -2.50
C PHE A 246 12.03 8.69 -1.88
N HIS A 247 13.05 8.39 -2.69
CA HIS A 247 14.28 7.79 -2.17
C HIS A 247 15.04 8.76 -1.25
N LEU A 248 14.92 10.07 -1.46
CA LEU A 248 15.43 11.06 -0.52
C LEU A 248 14.64 11.03 0.79
N GLN A 249 13.30 10.97 0.72
CA GLN A 249 12.46 11.02 1.91
C GLN A 249 12.67 9.80 2.82
N ILE A 250 12.63 8.59 2.27
CA ILE A 250 12.90 7.38 3.05
C ILE A 250 14.35 7.34 3.57
N GLY A 251 15.30 7.91 2.83
CA GLY A 251 16.67 8.08 3.30
C GLY A 251 16.77 9.05 4.49
N LEU A 252 16.00 10.14 4.49
CA LEU A 252 15.91 11.08 5.63
C LEU A 252 15.20 10.48 6.83
N GLU A 253 14.18 9.66 6.61
CA GLU A 253 13.54 8.87 7.67
C GLU A 253 14.55 7.94 8.33
N ASN A 254 15.26 7.13 7.55
CA ASN A 254 16.29 6.23 8.05
C ASN A 254 17.40 6.97 8.81
N PHE A 255 17.83 8.12 8.31
CA PHE A 255 18.81 8.96 8.97
C PHE A 255 18.26 9.52 10.30
N GLY A 256 17.03 9.99 10.33
CA GLY A 256 16.33 10.44 11.52
C GLY A 256 16.25 9.35 12.58
N ASN A 257 15.84 8.14 12.18
CA ASN A 257 15.72 6.98 13.05
C ASN A 257 17.07 6.58 13.69
N GLN A 258 18.16 6.66 12.93
CA GLN A 258 19.51 6.43 13.46
C GLN A 258 19.93 7.46 14.51
N ILE A 259 19.58 8.75 14.30
CA ILE A 259 19.96 9.82 15.23
C ILE A 259 19.14 9.77 16.52
N THR A 260 17.84 9.49 16.43
CA THR A 260 16.93 9.50 17.58
C THR A 260 17.03 8.23 18.42
N GLN A 261 17.76 7.20 17.97
CA GLN A 261 17.79 5.87 18.60
C GLN A 261 16.37 5.38 18.83
N MET A 262 15.61 5.28 17.76
CA MET A 262 14.18 5.03 17.79
C MET A 262 13.82 3.91 18.78
N HIS A 263 13.24 4.30 19.90
CA HIS A 263 12.40 3.40 20.66
C HIS A 263 10.99 3.55 20.08
N HIS A 264 10.54 2.55 19.34
CA HIS A 264 9.18 2.51 18.78
C HIS A 264 8.16 2.52 19.93
N HIS A 265 7.69 3.68 20.33
CA HIS A 265 6.56 3.82 21.22
C HIS A 265 5.27 3.82 20.41
N PHE A 266 4.89 2.65 19.90
CA PHE A 266 3.61 2.46 19.25
C PHE A 266 2.50 2.20 20.30
N ASP A 267 2.27 3.17 21.18
CA ASP A 267 1.25 3.06 22.20
C ASP A 267 -0.16 3.07 21.56
N ASP A 268 -0.87 1.96 21.72
CA ASP A 268 -2.31 1.78 21.47
C ASP A 268 -2.88 2.50 20.23
N ILE A 269 -2.38 2.09 19.07
CA ILE A 269 -2.85 2.63 17.77
C ILE A 269 -4.36 2.47 17.57
N LYS A 270 -5.00 1.46 18.17
CA LYS A 270 -6.45 1.23 18.04
C LYS A 270 -7.29 2.33 18.65
N SER A 271 -6.81 3.01 19.70
CA SER A 271 -7.49 4.16 20.28
C SER A 271 -7.54 5.34 19.30
N LYS A 272 -6.56 5.45 18.40
CA LYS A 272 -6.48 6.51 17.39
C LYS A 272 -7.61 6.46 16.36
N TRP A 273 -8.17 5.27 16.11
CA TRP A 273 -9.27 5.08 15.16
C TRP A 273 -10.64 5.39 15.77
N THR A 274 -10.82 5.12 17.06
CA THR A 274 -12.09 5.34 17.77
C THR A 274 -12.30 6.81 18.14
N ASP A 275 -11.25 7.60 18.28
CA ASP A 275 -11.37 9.03 18.62
C ASP A 275 -11.68 9.92 17.41
N ALA A 276 -11.43 9.43 16.18
CA ALA A 276 -11.82 10.15 14.96
C ALA A 276 -13.36 10.23 14.78
N GLU A 277 -14.11 9.25 15.32
CA GLU A 277 -15.58 9.25 15.28
C GLU A 277 -16.23 10.24 16.28
N LYS A 278 -15.45 10.83 17.22
CA LYS A 278 -15.96 11.68 18.30
C LYS A 278 -15.81 13.19 18.04
N LYS A 279 -15.21 13.58 16.93
CA LYS A 279 -15.04 14.98 16.51
C LYS A 279 -15.90 15.30 15.29
#